data_a3c2c972a5eb767824a9149bfd194774
#
_entry.id   a3c2c972a5eb767824a9149bfd194774
#
_cell.length_a   1.000
_cell.length_b   1.000
_cell.length_c   1.000
_cell.angle_alpha   90.00
_cell.angle_beta   90.00
_cell.angle_gamma   90.00
#
_symmetry.space_group_name_H-M   'P 1'
#
loop_
_entity.id
_entity.type
_entity.pdbx_description
1 polymer ?
#
loop_
_entity_poly.entity_id
_entity_poly.type
_entity_poly.pdbx_seq_one_letter_code
_entity_poly.pdbx_strand_id
1 'polypeptide(L)'
;NPGLGEALRIMRRELSRHGLGSCVIETPDALERAIGRCGMLVTFGGDGTMLTVSSLAAMHRVPLAGVNLGRLGFMTTCSVQELPLLAYALQEGSYLTDERSMLEVVRAGEDGVAAPPRKLALNEVSLIRAQSGKMVDLDAEIDGELLNRYHADGVLVSTPTGSTAYSLSAGGPLVWPMSRVVCVTPICPHSLTNRSVVLPDTMTIRLRPRERRGRFDSMVYSLDGRSAYPIEVGESLVIRKAPETLSLVHLRKQNFGALLRAKLRWQGAEIPSDDE
;
A
#
# COMPACT_ATOMS: atom_id res chain seq x y z
N ASN A 1 0.93 18.65 13.22
CA ASN A 1 -0.50 18.82 12.94
C ASN A 1 -1.19 19.38 14.20
N PRO A 2 -1.86 20.56 14.16
CA PRO A 2 -2.43 21.21 15.35
C PRO A 2 -3.46 20.35 16.09
N GLY A 3 -4.18 19.46 15.41
CA GLY A 3 -5.18 18.57 16.03
C GLY A 3 -4.63 17.30 16.68
N LEU A 4 -3.34 16.96 16.48
CA LEU A 4 -2.77 15.71 16.97
C LEU A 4 -2.76 15.63 18.52
N GLY A 5 -2.30 16.69 19.17
CA GLY A 5 -2.21 16.72 20.64
C GLY A 5 -3.57 16.58 21.32
N GLU A 6 -4.61 17.16 20.74
CA GLU A 6 -5.98 17.03 21.25
C GLU A 6 -6.51 15.60 21.01
N ALA A 7 -6.36 15.07 19.82
CA ALA A 7 -6.80 13.71 19.50
C ALA A 7 -6.13 12.66 20.41
N LEU A 8 -4.83 12.80 20.69
CA LEU A 8 -4.11 11.94 21.64
C LEU A 8 -4.64 12.06 23.05
N ARG A 9 -4.96 13.28 23.54
CA ARG A 9 -5.55 13.48 24.86
C ARG A 9 -6.93 12.83 24.97
N ILE A 10 -7.78 13.01 23.95
CA ILE A 10 -9.10 12.37 23.90
C ILE A 10 -8.93 10.85 23.94
N MET A 11 -8.12 10.28 23.06
CA MET A 11 -7.94 8.82 22.98
C MET A 11 -7.43 8.23 24.29
N ARG A 12 -6.41 8.83 24.92
CA ARG A 12 -5.88 8.37 26.21
C ARG A 12 -6.95 8.39 27.31
N ARG A 13 -7.74 9.47 27.36
CA ARG A 13 -8.83 9.58 28.33
C ARG A 13 -9.88 8.50 28.12
N GLU A 14 -10.30 8.28 26.88
CA GLU A 14 -11.32 7.27 26.57
C GLU A 14 -10.80 5.84 26.83
N LEU A 15 -9.57 5.50 26.44
CA LEU A 15 -8.96 4.21 26.74
C LEU A 15 -8.88 3.97 28.25
N SER A 16 -8.46 4.98 29.05
CA SER A 16 -8.41 4.87 30.52
C SER A 16 -9.79 4.64 31.13
N ARG A 17 -10.85 5.30 30.62
CA ARG A 17 -12.23 5.07 31.06
C ARG A 17 -12.69 3.64 30.87
N HIS A 18 -12.16 2.98 29.83
CA HIS A 18 -12.45 1.60 29.49
C HIS A 18 -11.42 0.59 30.05
N GLY A 19 -10.54 1.02 30.96
CA GLY A 19 -9.53 0.16 31.59
C GLY A 19 -8.42 -0.32 30.64
N LEU A 20 -8.27 0.31 29.47
CA LEU A 20 -7.26 -0.06 28.47
C LEU A 20 -5.98 0.77 28.67
N GLY A 21 -4.84 0.05 28.78
CA GLY A 21 -3.51 0.66 28.80
C GLY A 21 -3.11 1.17 27.42
N SER A 22 -2.38 2.29 27.37
CA SER A 22 -1.84 2.81 26.12
C SER A 22 -0.47 3.47 26.32
N CYS A 23 0.36 3.43 25.29
CA CYS A 23 1.60 4.20 25.20
C CYS A 23 1.64 4.97 23.87
N VAL A 24 2.28 6.13 23.86
CA VAL A 24 2.55 6.90 22.64
C VAL A 24 3.96 6.58 22.16
N ILE A 25 4.09 6.32 20.89
CA ILE A 25 5.34 5.97 20.24
C ILE A 25 5.60 6.98 19.14
N GLU A 26 6.76 7.63 19.15
CA GLU A 26 7.09 8.74 18.25
C GLU A 26 8.16 8.37 17.21
N THR A 27 8.90 7.28 17.44
CA THR A 27 10.00 6.89 16.54
C THR A 27 9.84 5.45 16.05
N PRO A 28 10.32 5.12 14.84
CA PRO A 28 10.30 3.75 14.32
C PRO A 28 11.00 2.75 15.25
N ASP A 29 12.16 3.09 15.78
CA ASP A 29 12.93 2.20 16.66
C ASP A 29 12.19 1.90 17.97
N ALA A 30 11.48 2.88 18.51
CA ALA A 30 10.63 2.67 19.71
C ALA A 30 9.45 1.77 19.38
N LEU A 31 8.86 1.91 18.18
CA LEU A 31 7.79 1.04 17.72
C LEU A 31 8.26 -0.41 17.57
N GLU A 32 9.41 -0.63 16.93
CA GLU A 32 9.97 -1.96 16.75
C GLU A 32 10.18 -2.69 18.08
N ARG A 33 10.64 -1.98 19.10
CA ARG A 33 10.82 -2.55 20.46
C ARG A 33 9.50 -2.81 21.21
N ALA A 34 8.44 -2.08 20.89
CA ALA A 34 7.18 -2.12 21.65
C ALA A 34 6.11 -3.01 21.00
N ILE A 35 6.12 -3.14 19.67
CA ILE A 35 5.00 -3.69 18.90
C ILE A 35 4.61 -5.11 19.30
N GLY A 36 5.58 -5.97 19.64
CA GLY A 36 5.32 -7.35 20.07
C GLY A 36 4.53 -7.47 21.38
N ARG A 37 4.30 -6.37 22.09
CA ARG A 37 3.51 -6.29 23.34
C ARG A 37 2.21 -5.53 23.15
N CYS A 38 1.91 -5.08 21.93
CA CYS A 38 0.72 -4.30 21.61
C CYS A 38 -0.38 -5.22 21.11
N GLY A 39 -1.59 -5.10 21.64
CA GLY A 39 -2.77 -5.76 21.10
C GLY A 39 -3.35 -5.06 19.89
N MET A 40 -3.05 -3.76 19.73
CA MET A 40 -3.50 -2.92 18.62
C MET A 40 -2.53 -1.76 18.40
N LEU A 41 -2.34 -1.37 17.15
CA LEU A 41 -1.63 -0.16 16.76
C LEU A 41 -2.64 0.88 16.26
N VAL A 42 -2.62 2.08 16.83
CA VAL A 42 -3.48 3.19 16.42
C VAL A 42 -2.63 4.33 15.89
N THR A 43 -2.83 4.69 14.62
CA THR A 43 -2.14 5.83 13.99
C THR A 43 -3.05 7.05 13.93
N PHE A 44 -2.46 8.24 14.04
CA PHE A 44 -3.16 9.53 13.93
C PHE A 44 -2.63 10.27 12.70
N GLY A 45 -3.45 10.33 11.66
CA GLY A 45 -3.06 10.94 10.38
C GLY A 45 -3.92 10.42 9.23
N GLY A 46 -3.40 10.44 8.02
CA GLY A 46 -4.04 9.84 6.84
C GLY A 46 -3.42 8.50 6.47
N ASP A 47 -3.79 8.01 5.27
CA ASP A 47 -3.27 6.74 4.71
C ASP A 47 -1.74 6.69 4.70
N GLY A 48 -1.06 7.81 4.38
CA GLY A 48 0.41 7.88 4.41
C GLY A 48 1.02 7.57 5.78
N THR A 49 0.35 7.95 6.89
CA THR A 49 0.80 7.61 8.25
C THR A 49 0.64 6.10 8.51
N MET A 50 -0.46 5.52 8.04
CA MET A 50 -0.69 4.08 8.17
C MET A 50 0.36 3.28 7.40
N LEU A 51 0.75 3.71 6.19
CA LEU A 51 1.81 3.08 5.40
C LEU A 51 3.15 3.04 6.15
N THR A 52 3.44 4.02 7.03
CA THR A 52 4.72 4.05 7.77
C THR A 52 4.90 2.86 8.70
N VAL A 53 3.83 2.28 9.17
CA VAL A 53 3.83 1.22 10.19
C VAL A 53 3.26 -0.10 9.68
N SER A 54 2.69 -0.12 8.47
CA SER A 54 1.96 -1.26 7.90
C SER A 54 2.81 -2.54 7.84
N SER A 55 4.05 -2.44 7.35
CA SER A 55 4.96 -3.60 7.24
C SER A 55 5.27 -4.21 8.60
N LEU A 56 5.55 -3.36 9.60
CA LEU A 56 5.86 -3.81 10.95
C LEU A 56 4.62 -4.41 11.63
N ALA A 57 3.45 -3.77 11.46
CA ALA A 57 2.18 -4.28 11.96
C ALA A 57 1.85 -5.67 11.39
N ALA A 58 2.03 -5.85 10.08
CA ALA A 58 1.82 -7.13 9.41
C ALA A 58 2.79 -8.21 9.89
N MET A 59 4.09 -7.91 9.99
CA MET A 59 5.10 -8.86 10.48
C MET A 59 4.81 -9.35 11.90
N HIS A 60 4.28 -8.48 12.76
CA HIS A 60 3.94 -8.81 14.13
C HIS A 60 2.47 -9.25 14.32
N ARG A 61 1.68 -9.27 13.25
CA ARG A 61 0.25 -9.60 13.27
C ARG A 61 -0.55 -8.73 14.24
N VAL A 62 -0.17 -7.46 14.36
CA VAL A 62 -0.85 -6.46 15.19
C VAL A 62 -1.87 -5.72 14.33
N PRO A 63 -3.16 -5.74 14.67
CA PRO A 63 -4.18 -4.99 13.94
C PRO A 63 -3.89 -3.49 13.94
N LEU A 64 -4.20 -2.82 12.82
CA LEU A 64 -3.93 -1.41 12.61
C LEU A 64 -5.24 -0.63 12.47
N ALA A 65 -5.42 0.37 13.33
CA ALA A 65 -6.49 1.36 13.22
C ALA A 65 -5.90 2.73 12.82
N GLY A 66 -6.57 3.44 11.94
CA GLY A 66 -6.20 4.78 11.50
C GLY A 66 -7.20 5.83 11.93
N VAL A 67 -6.79 6.82 12.73
CA VAL A 67 -7.59 7.97 13.11
C VAL A 67 -7.28 9.12 12.17
N ASN A 68 -8.28 9.52 11.40
CA ASN A 68 -8.15 10.60 10.45
C ASN A 68 -8.18 11.97 11.14
N LEU A 69 -7.14 12.79 10.92
CA LEU A 69 -7.05 14.17 11.45
C LEU A 69 -7.55 15.24 10.45
N GLY A 70 -8.13 14.85 9.34
CA GLY A 70 -8.58 15.77 8.29
C GLY A 70 -9.52 15.10 7.32
N ARG A 71 -9.06 14.86 6.07
CA ARG A 71 -9.89 14.20 5.06
C ARG A 71 -9.84 12.68 5.22
N LEU A 72 -11.01 12.04 5.25
CA LEU A 72 -11.15 10.58 5.29
C LEU A 72 -10.24 9.90 4.26
N GLY A 73 -9.44 8.92 4.68
CA GLY A 73 -8.58 8.10 3.81
C GLY A 73 -9.32 6.90 3.22
N PHE A 74 -8.62 6.10 2.41
CA PHE A 74 -9.10 4.80 1.95
C PHE A 74 -8.94 3.71 3.01
N MET A 75 -8.01 3.89 3.96
CA MET A 75 -7.64 2.91 4.98
C MET A 75 -8.01 3.34 6.40
N THR A 76 -8.35 4.62 6.62
CA THR A 76 -8.63 5.13 7.97
C THR A 76 -9.89 4.53 8.57
N THR A 77 -9.83 4.21 9.87
CA THR A 77 -10.89 3.56 10.65
C THR A 77 -12.01 4.53 11.03
N CYS A 78 -11.64 5.72 11.52
CA CYS A 78 -12.56 6.70 12.07
C CYS A 78 -11.98 8.13 12.06
N SER A 79 -12.83 9.08 12.37
CA SER A 79 -12.46 10.47 12.65
C SER A 79 -12.15 10.69 14.13
N VAL A 80 -11.64 11.87 14.48
CA VAL A 80 -11.38 12.27 15.89
C VAL A 80 -12.66 12.26 16.72
N GLN A 81 -13.80 12.61 16.13
CA GLN A 81 -15.10 12.62 16.80
C GLN A 81 -15.58 11.23 17.21
N GLU A 82 -15.10 10.19 16.52
CA GLU A 82 -15.46 8.78 16.76
C GLU A 82 -14.50 8.06 17.71
N LEU A 83 -13.51 8.75 18.30
CA LEU A 83 -12.58 8.17 19.28
C LEU A 83 -13.25 7.50 20.49
N PRO A 84 -14.33 8.06 21.09
CA PRO A 84 -15.05 7.35 22.15
C PRO A 84 -15.64 6.00 21.69
N LEU A 85 -16.18 5.97 20.47
CA LEU A 85 -16.69 4.73 19.88
C LEU A 85 -15.57 3.71 19.59
N LEU A 86 -14.40 4.18 19.12
CA LEU A 86 -13.24 3.33 18.92
C LEU A 86 -12.78 2.71 20.26
N ALA A 87 -12.64 3.51 21.31
CA ALA A 87 -12.22 3.02 22.63
C ALA A 87 -13.19 1.96 23.18
N TYR A 88 -14.50 2.20 23.06
CA TYR A 88 -15.54 1.26 23.45
C TYR A 88 -15.45 -0.05 22.63
N ALA A 89 -15.34 0.07 21.30
CA ALA A 89 -15.22 -1.09 20.42
C ALA A 89 -13.97 -1.94 20.72
N LEU A 90 -12.85 -1.28 21.10
CA LEU A 90 -11.62 -1.97 21.50
C LEU A 90 -11.80 -2.75 22.81
N GLN A 91 -12.51 -2.19 23.78
CA GLN A 91 -12.82 -2.87 25.04
C GLN A 91 -13.71 -4.10 24.82
N GLU A 92 -14.77 -3.94 24.03
CA GLU A 92 -15.76 -5.00 23.80
C GLU A 92 -15.32 -6.02 22.71
N GLY A 93 -14.22 -5.77 22.01
CA GLY A 93 -13.85 -6.54 20.82
C GLY A 93 -14.86 -6.45 19.68
N SER A 94 -15.71 -5.41 19.67
CA SER A 94 -16.83 -5.22 18.72
C SER A 94 -16.43 -4.38 17.51
N TYR A 95 -15.30 -4.73 16.89
CA TYR A 95 -14.82 -4.12 15.65
C TYR A 95 -14.69 -5.18 14.54
N LEU A 96 -14.65 -4.73 13.31
CA LEU A 96 -14.43 -5.57 12.14
C LEU A 96 -12.97 -5.45 11.69
N THR A 97 -12.46 -6.49 11.02
CA THR A 97 -11.14 -6.45 10.39
C THR A 97 -11.23 -6.85 8.92
N ASP A 98 -10.46 -6.17 8.09
CA ASP A 98 -10.20 -6.54 6.70
C ASP A 98 -8.73 -6.99 6.58
N GLU A 99 -8.51 -8.21 6.10
CA GLU A 99 -7.17 -8.73 5.84
C GLU A 99 -6.67 -8.23 4.48
N ARG A 100 -5.71 -7.30 4.51
CA ARG A 100 -5.11 -6.73 3.31
C ARG A 100 -3.89 -7.52 2.90
N SER A 101 -3.87 -7.96 1.63
CA SER A 101 -2.70 -8.58 1.04
C SER A 101 -1.53 -7.61 0.97
N MET A 102 -0.33 -8.12 1.18
CA MET A 102 0.92 -7.38 1.02
C MET A 102 1.78 -8.00 -0.07
N LEU A 103 2.62 -7.20 -0.70
CA LEU A 103 3.68 -7.68 -1.57
C LEU A 103 4.95 -7.85 -0.76
N GLU A 104 5.69 -8.92 -1.03
CA GLU A 104 7.11 -9.00 -0.68
C GLU A 104 7.96 -8.78 -1.92
N VAL A 105 9.08 -8.11 -1.74
CA VAL A 105 10.09 -7.91 -2.77
C VAL A 105 11.46 -8.29 -2.25
N VAL A 106 12.20 -8.99 -3.11
CA VAL A 106 13.62 -9.28 -2.90
C VAL A 106 14.40 -8.92 -4.16
N ARG A 107 15.64 -8.49 -3.99
CA ARG A 107 16.58 -8.38 -5.12
C ARG A 107 17.11 -9.75 -5.46
N ALA A 108 17.36 -10.00 -6.71
CA ALA A 108 18.01 -11.22 -7.19
C ALA A 108 19.15 -10.83 -8.15
N GLY A 109 20.29 -11.49 -8.03
CA GLY A 109 21.41 -11.33 -8.95
C GLY A 109 21.16 -11.94 -10.34
N GLU A 110 22.18 -11.93 -11.18
CA GLU A 110 22.11 -12.54 -12.55
C GLU A 110 21.81 -14.03 -12.50
N ASP A 111 22.28 -14.73 -11.47
CA ASP A 111 22.02 -16.13 -11.20
C ASP A 111 20.55 -16.40 -10.80
N GLY A 112 19.75 -15.35 -10.63
CA GLY A 112 18.36 -15.42 -10.20
C GLY A 112 18.17 -15.73 -8.72
N VAL A 113 19.26 -15.85 -7.96
CA VAL A 113 19.20 -16.13 -6.52
C VAL A 113 18.78 -14.88 -5.77
N ALA A 114 17.70 -15.02 -5.00
CA ALA A 114 17.14 -13.93 -4.19
C ALA A 114 18.07 -13.58 -3.02
N ALA A 115 18.41 -12.30 -2.89
CA ALA A 115 19.28 -11.80 -1.82
C ALA A 115 18.46 -11.09 -0.73
N PRO A 116 18.61 -11.46 0.55
CA PRO A 116 18.00 -10.74 1.66
C PRO A 116 18.58 -9.31 1.80
N PRO A 117 17.90 -8.39 2.49
CA PRO A 117 16.62 -8.63 3.18
C PRO A 117 15.41 -8.52 2.22
N ARG A 118 14.38 -9.32 2.49
CA ARG A 118 13.06 -9.11 1.89
C ARG A 118 12.41 -7.86 2.50
N LYS A 119 11.59 -7.18 1.71
CA LYS A 119 10.84 -6.01 2.14
C LYS A 119 9.36 -6.19 1.82
N LEU A 120 8.50 -5.54 2.59
CA LEU A 120 7.04 -5.59 2.42
C LEU A 120 6.48 -4.26 1.94
N ALA A 121 5.47 -4.30 1.07
CA ALA A 121 4.69 -3.16 0.63
C ALA A 121 3.19 -3.46 0.76
N LEU A 122 2.42 -2.48 1.24
CA LEU A 122 0.97 -2.57 1.33
C LEU A 122 0.30 -2.12 0.02
N ASN A 123 0.80 -1.04 -0.59
CA ASN A 123 0.25 -0.50 -1.83
C ASN A 123 0.95 -1.06 -3.07
N GLU A 124 2.24 -0.75 -3.25
CA GLU A 124 2.95 -1.12 -4.46
C GLU A 124 4.47 -1.19 -4.29
N VAL A 125 5.08 -1.94 -5.20
CA VAL A 125 6.50 -1.89 -5.51
C VAL A 125 6.65 -1.27 -6.88
N SER A 126 7.39 -0.18 -7.00
CA SER A 126 7.70 0.47 -8.27
C SER A 126 9.17 0.34 -8.62
N LEU A 127 9.47 0.09 -9.90
CA LEU A 127 10.80 0.16 -10.49
C LEU A 127 10.77 1.27 -11.54
N ILE A 128 11.51 2.35 -11.29
CA ILE A 128 11.44 3.58 -12.07
C ILE A 128 12.83 4.09 -12.41
N ARG A 129 12.91 4.95 -13.42
CA ARG A 129 14.13 5.70 -13.74
C ARG A 129 14.60 6.54 -12.55
N ALA A 130 15.90 6.59 -12.33
CA ALA A 130 16.49 7.44 -11.28
C ALA A 130 16.64 8.90 -11.71
N GLN A 131 16.76 9.17 -13.01
CA GLN A 131 16.99 10.51 -13.58
C GLN A 131 15.85 10.93 -14.49
N SER A 132 15.51 12.20 -14.46
CA SER A 132 14.51 12.78 -15.38
C SER A 132 15.03 12.84 -16.82
N GLY A 133 14.10 12.75 -17.79
CA GLY A 133 14.34 13.02 -19.21
C GLY A 133 14.67 11.81 -20.07
N LYS A 134 14.89 10.62 -19.52
CA LYS A 134 15.13 9.41 -20.33
C LYS A 134 14.23 8.28 -19.85
N MET A 135 13.54 7.63 -20.78
CA MET A 135 12.84 6.39 -20.53
C MET A 135 13.84 5.25 -20.32
N VAL A 136 13.45 4.26 -19.58
CA VAL A 136 14.22 3.05 -19.29
C VAL A 136 13.62 1.84 -20.01
N ASP A 137 14.46 0.87 -20.32
CA ASP A 137 14.05 -0.40 -20.87
C ASP A 137 14.04 -1.45 -19.75
N LEU A 138 12.95 -2.17 -19.61
CA LEU A 138 12.82 -3.24 -18.62
C LEU A 138 11.95 -4.39 -19.13
N ASP A 139 12.29 -5.61 -18.71
CA ASP A 139 11.47 -6.79 -18.91
C ASP A 139 10.61 -7.06 -17.67
N ALA A 140 9.34 -7.39 -17.89
CA ALA A 140 8.48 -7.99 -16.88
C ALA A 140 8.23 -9.44 -17.22
N GLU A 141 8.51 -10.33 -16.30
CA GLU A 141 8.31 -11.77 -16.42
C GLU A 141 7.29 -12.22 -15.36
N ILE A 142 6.47 -13.22 -15.71
CA ILE A 142 5.49 -13.85 -14.83
C ILE A 142 5.80 -15.34 -14.79
N ASP A 143 6.10 -15.86 -13.60
CA ASP A 143 6.47 -17.27 -13.37
C ASP A 143 7.59 -17.76 -14.31
N GLY A 144 8.52 -16.85 -14.68
CA GLY A 144 9.65 -17.10 -15.56
C GLY A 144 9.39 -16.89 -17.05
N GLU A 145 8.16 -16.59 -17.45
CA GLU A 145 7.82 -16.29 -18.84
C GLU A 145 7.73 -14.78 -19.08
N LEU A 146 8.25 -14.31 -20.21
CA LEU A 146 8.21 -12.89 -20.57
C LEU A 146 6.77 -12.42 -20.80
N LEU A 147 6.26 -11.55 -19.93
CA LEU A 147 5.00 -10.87 -20.15
C LEU A 147 5.15 -9.76 -21.20
N ASN A 148 6.12 -8.86 -21.00
CA ASN A 148 6.32 -7.73 -21.91
C ASN A 148 7.69 -7.07 -21.71
N ARG A 149 8.14 -6.35 -22.73
CA ARG A 149 9.27 -5.42 -22.70
C ARG A 149 8.74 -4.01 -22.73
N TYR A 150 9.06 -3.25 -21.68
CA TYR A 150 8.59 -1.88 -21.54
C TYR A 150 9.70 -0.90 -21.87
N HIS A 151 9.38 0.11 -22.68
CA HIS A 151 10.12 1.35 -22.83
C HIS A 151 9.24 2.44 -22.18
N ALA A 152 9.60 2.87 -20.97
CA ALA A 152 8.71 3.64 -20.09
C ALA A 152 9.49 4.46 -19.05
N ASP A 153 8.80 5.26 -18.25
CA ASP A 153 9.37 5.85 -17.03
C ASP A 153 9.60 4.79 -15.94
N GLY A 154 8.89 3.68 -16.02
CA GLY A 154 8.99 2.55 -15.10
C GLY A 154 7.81 1.60 -15.19
N VAL A 155 7.77 0.66 -14.26
CA VAL A 155 6.66 -0.26 -14.03
C VAL A 155 6.41 -0.39 -12.54
N LEU A 156 5.15 -0.49 -12.15
CA LEU A 156 4.79 -0.80 -10.78
C LEU A 156 3.96 -2.08 -10.70
N VAL A 157 4.10 -2.78 -9.58
CA VAL A 157 3.27 -3.91 -9.18
C VAL A 157 2.49 -3.51 -7.95
N SER A 158 1.16 -3.53 -8.00
CA SER A 158 0.31 -3.08 -6.90
C SER A 158 -0.59 -4.17 -6.36
N THR A 159 -0.88 -4.08 -5.06
CA THR A 159 -1.96 -4.82 -4.41
C THR A 159 -3.32 -4.21 -4.78
N PRO A 160 -4.45 -4.86 -4.45
CA PRO A 160 -5.77 -4.25 -4.53
C PRO A 160 -5.88 -2.96 -3.70
N THR A 161 -5.26 -2.91 -2.51
CA THR A 161 -5.22 -1.70 -1.67
C THR A 161 -4.50 -0.56 -2.41
N GLY A 162 -3.36 -0.84 -3.04
CA GLY A 162 -2.58 0.12 -3.81
C GLY A 162 -3.22 0.56 -5.13
N SER A 163 -4.29 -0.11 -5.58
CA SER A 163 -4.99 0.28 -6.81
C SER A 163 -5.57 1.70 -6.75
N THR A 164 -5.77 2.25 -5.55
CA THR A 164 -6.24 3.63 -5.33
C THR A 164 -5.11 4.63 -5.07
N ALA A 165 -3.84 4.18 -5.10
CA ALA A 165 -2.63 4.97 -4.85
C ALA A 165 -1.90 5.31 -6.17
N TYR A 166 -0.60 5.09 -6.24
CA TYR A 166 0.20 5.42 -7.43
C TYR A 166 -0.26 4.66 -8.69
N SER A 167 -0.73 3.42 -8.52
CA SER A 167 -1.29 2.64 -9.62
C SER A 167 -2.42 3.37 -10.34
N LEU A 168 -3.34 4.02 -9.61
CA LEU A 168 -4.42 4.82 -10.19
C LEU A 168 -3.88 5.98 -11.03
N SER A 169 -2.88 6.71 -10.52
CA SER A 169 -2.25 7.82 -11.24
C SER A 169 -1.51 7.37 -12.49
N ALA A 170 -0.99 6.15 -12.50
CA ALA A 170 -0.35 5.53 -13.66
C ALA A 170 -1.35 4.93 -14.67
N GLY A 171 -2.65 5.06 -14.44
CA GLY A 171 -3.70 4.50 -15.31
C GLY A 171 -4.03 3.03 -15.05
N GLY A 172 -3.68 2.51 -13.88
CA GLY A 172 -4.07 1.18 -13.42
C GLY A 172 -5.56 1.08 -13.10
N PRO A 173 -6.12 -0.14 -13.07
CA PRO A 173 -7.51 -0.36 -12.74
C PRO A 173 -7.80 -0.15 -11.25
N LEU A 174 -9.03 0.28 -10.92
CA LEU A 174 -9.54 0.20 -9.57
C LEU A 174 -9.90 -1.25 -9.24
N VAL A 175 -9.36 -1.76 -8.16
CA VAL A 175 -9.55 -3.13 -7.71
C VAL A 175 -10.19 -3.15 -6.33
N TRP A 176 -11.15 -4.04 -6.15
CA TRP A 176 -11.79 -4.23 -4.84
C TRP A 176 -10.75 -4.70 -3.81
N PRO A 177 -10.63 -4.10 -2.62
CA PRO A 177 -9.52 -4.32 -1.70
C PRO A 177 -9.28 -5.76 -1.26
N MET A 178 -10.34 -6.59 -1.25
CA MET A 178 -10.28 -8.01 -0.83
C MET A 178 -10.09 -8.98 -2.02
N SER A 179 -9.85 -8.48 -3.24
CA SER A 179 -9.60 -9.33 -4.40
C SER A 179 -8.26 -10.06 -4.30
N ARG A 180 -8.20 -11.27 -4.81
CA ARG A 180 -6.98 -12.08 -4.85
C ARG A 180 -6.22 -11.89 -6.17
N VAL A 181 -5.77 -10.66 -6.38
CA VAL A 181 -5.05 -10.27 -7.60
C VAL A 181 -3.91 -9.32 -7.27
N VAL A 182 -3.01 -9.16 -8.23
CA VAL A 182 -2.00 -8.09 -8.30
C VAL A 182 -2.10 -7.42 -9.66
N CYS A 183 -1.70 -6.16 -9.75
CA CYS A 183 -1.71 -5.41 -11.01
C CYS A 183 -0.30 -5.03 -11.40
N VAL A 184 0.07 -5.29 -12.65
CA VAL A 184 1.31 -4.79 -13.27
C VAL A 184 0.94 -3.59 -14.13
N THR A 185 1.41 -2.41 -13.79
CA THR A 185 1.03 -1.16 -14.46
C THR A 185 2.28 -0.43 -14.97
N PRO A 186 2.43 -0.22 -16.29
CA PRO A 186 3.50 0.60 -16.84
C PRO A 186 3.27 2.08 -16.52
N ILE A 187 4.35 2.81 -16.26
CA ILE A 187 4.32 4.25 -15.95
C ILE A 187 4.79 5.01 -17.18
N CYS A 188 3.91 5.82 -17.77
CA CYS A 188 4.18 6.62 -18.97
C CYS A 188 4.89 5.82 -20.08
N PRO A 189 4.35 4.66 -20.52
CA PRO A 189 4.97 3.85 -21.55
C PRO A 189 4.97 4.59 -22.90
N HIS A 190 6.03 4.42 -23.68
CA HIS A 190 6.14 5.00 -25.02
C HIS A 190 5.09 4.45 -25.98
N SER A 191 4.80 3.15 -25.88
CA SER A 191 3.77 2.50 -26.72
C SER A 191 2.37 2.73 -26.14
N LEU A 192 1.47 3.22 -26.98
CA LEU A 192 0.06 3.44 -26.63
C LEU A 192 -0.74 2.14 -26.48
N THR A 193 -0.18 0.99 -26.90
CA THR A 193 -0.83 -0.32 -26.76
C THR A 193 -0.58 -0.97 -25.41
N ASN A 194 0.39 -0.47 -24.63
CA ASN A 194 0.66 -0.99 -23.30
C ASN A 194 -0.52 -0.71 -22.37
N ARG A 195 -0.94 -1.73 -21.64
CA ARG A 195 -2.03 -1.66 -20.67
C ARG A 195 -1.60 -2.29 -19.36
N SER A 196 -2.26 -1.89 -18.29
CA SER A 196 -2.16 -2.60 -17.01
C SER A 196 -2.71 -4.01 -17.15
N VAL A 197 -2.04 -4.97 -16.53
CA VAL A 197 -2.43 -6.38 -16.50
C VAL A 197 -2.80 -6.75 -15.07
N VAL A 198 -3.96 -7.39 -14.92
CA VAL A 198 -4.43 -7.94 -13.63
C VAL A 198 -4.12 -9.43 -13.62
N LEU A 199 -3.42 -9.89 -12.60
CA LEU A 199 -2.93 -11.25 -12.45
C LEU A 199 -3.43 -11.87 -11.14
N PRO A 200 -3.58 -13.20 -11.05
CA PRO A 200 -3.76 -13.88 -9.77
C PRO A 200 -2.63 -13.55 -8.79
N ASP A 201 -2.94 -13.38 -7.51
CA ASP A 201 -1.97 -13.04 -6.46
C ASP A 201 -1.01 -14.21 -6.10
N THR A 202 -1.18 -15.35 -6.75
CA THR A 202 -0.32 -16.53 -6.63
C THR A 202 0.89 -16.50 -7.56
N MET A 203 0.90 -15.59 -8.54
CA MET A 203 1.97 -15.48 -9.52
C MET A 203 3.16 -14.70 -8.99
N THR A 204 4.35 -15.07 -9.44
CA THR A 204 5.61 -14.36 -9.16
C THR A 204 5.94 -13.44 -10.31
N ILE A 205 6.14 -12.16 -10.01
CA ILE A 205 6.51 -11.13 -10.97
C ILE A 205 8.01 -10.86 -10.83
N ARG A 206 8.74 -10.87 -11.94
CA ARG A 206 10.12 -10.42 -11.99
C ARG A 206 10.23 -9.18 -12.87
N LEU A 207 10.80 -8.11 -12.33
CA LEU A 207 11.13 -6.91 -13.07
C LEU A 207 12.63 -6.84 -13.25
N ARG A 208 13.11 -6.83 -14.48
CA ARG A 208 14.54 -6.81 -14.82
C ARG A 208 14.87 -5.58 -15.65
N PRO A 209 15.72 -4.67 -15.16
CA PRO A 209 16.32 -3.63 -15.98
C PRO A 209 17.07 -4.20 -17.16
N ARG A 210 17.03 -3.53 -18.30
CA ARG A 210 17.78 -3.91 -19.50
C ARG A 210 18.81 -2.87 -19.85
N GLU A 211 19.95 -3.35 -20.30
CA GLU A 211 20.90 -2.50 -20.98
C GLU A 211 20.43 -2.19 -22.41
N ARG A 212 20.64 -0.98 -22.84
CA ARG A 212 20.40 -0.55 -24.21
C ARG A 212 21.69 -0.06 -24.85
N ARG A 213 22.15 -0.74 -25.90
CA ARG A 213 23.37 -0.43 -26.65
C ARG A 213 24.62 -0.33 -25.73
N GLY A 214 24.77 -1.25 -24.81
CA GLY A 214 25.88 -1.27 -23.84
C GLY A 214 25.81 -0.19 -22.78
N ARG A 215 24.62 0.44 -22.58
CA ARG A 215 24.41 1.45 -21.57
C ARG A 215 23.29 1.00 -20.62
N PHE A 216 23.57 1.07 -19.34
CA PHE A 216 22.59 0.90 -18.26
C PHE A 216 22.09 2.29 -17.84
N ASP A 217 20.80 2.50 -17.93
CA ASP A 217 20.17 3.70 -17.39
C ASP A 217 19.80 3.45 -15.93
N SER A 218 20.33 4.28 -15.03
CA SER A 218 20.12 4.13 -13.58
C SER A 218 18.65 4.06 -13.22
N MET A 219 18.29 3.03 -12.44
CA MET A 219 16.94 2.81 -11.93
C MET A 219 16.92 2.72 -10.42
N VAL A 220 15.79 3.00 -9.83
CA VAL A 220 15.53 2.83 -8.42
C VAL A 220 14.20 2.09 -8.22
N TYR A 221 14.12 1.30 -7.18
CA TYR A 221 12.83 0.75 -6.75
C TYR A 221 12.39 1.37 -5.44
N SER A 222 11.10 1.49 -5.26
CA SER A 222 10.51 1.96 -4.02
C SER A 222 9.31 1.12 -3.60
N LEU A 223 9.00 1.18 -2.31
CA LEU A 223 7.86 0.52 -1.70
C LEU A 223 6.94 1.58 -1.12
N ASP A 224 5.66 1.52 -1.48
CA ASP A 224 4.61 2.44 -1.00
C ASP A 224 4.98 3.93 -1.21
N GLY A 225 5.69 4.25 -2.30
CA GLY A 225 6.12 5.61 -2.63
C GLY A 225 7.09 6.23 -1.62
N ARG A 226 7.79 5.41 -0.81
CA ARG A 226 8.64 5.88 0.29
C ARG A 226 10.13 5.81 -0.08
N SER A 227 10.93 5.08 0.64
CA SER A 227 12.38 5.01 0.38
C SER A 227 12.68 4.46 -1.00
N ALA A 228 13.59 5.13 -1.73
CA ALA A 228 14.10 4.67 -3.02
C ALA A 228 15.44 3.96 -2.83
N TYR A 229 15.59 2.81 -3.46
CA TYR A 229 16.77 1.97 -3.41
C TYR A 229 17.31 1.78 -4.83
N PRO A 230 18.62 1.93 -5.05
CA PRO A 230 19.20 1.65 -6.36
C PRO A 230 19.09 0.17 -6.70
N ILE A 231 18.99 -0.11 -8.01
CA ILE A 231 19.16 -1.45 -8.56
C ILE A 231 20.40 -1.43 -9.46
N GLU A 232 21.23 -2.44 -9.33
CA GLU A 232 22.50 -2.54 -10.04
C GLU A 232 22.34 -3.30 -11.36
N VAL A 233 23.35 -3.20 -12.22
CA VAL A 233 23.41 -3.96 -13.48
C VAL A 233 23.34 -5.46 -13.18
N GLY A 234 22.52 -6.18 -13.94
CA GLY A 234 22.32 -7.62 -13.75
C GLY A 234 21.35 -8.01 -12.64
N GLU A 235 20.98 -7.09 -11.77
CA GLU A 235 19.98 -7.36 -10.73
C GLU A 235 18.55 -7.33 -11.30
N SER A 236 17.64 -7.96 -10.58
CA SER A 236 16.19 -7.93 -10.83
C SER A 236 15.43 -7.85 -9.52
N LEU A 237 14.17 -7.42 -9.58
CA LEU A 237 13.23 -7.50 -8.46
C LEU A 237 12.34 -8.71 -8.64
N VAL A 238 12.28 -9.57 -7.64
CA VAL A 238 11.31 -10.65 -7.55
C VAL A 238 10.22 -10.22 -6.57
N ILE A 239 9.00 -10.12 -7.08
CA ILE A 239 7.84 -9.58 -6.37
C ILE A 239 6.76 -10.65 -6.35
N ARG A 240 6.21 -10.93 -5.17
CA ARG A 240 5.11 -11.86 -4.99
C ARG A 240 4.25 -11.45 -3.79
N LYS A 241 3.10 -12.06 -3.64
CA LYS A 241 2.30 -11.91 -2.43
C LYS A 241 3.10 -12.38 -1.21
N ALA A 242 3.12 -11.56 -0.17
CA ALA A 242 3.70 -11.94 1.10
C ALA A 242 2.79 -12.96 1.83
N PRO A 243 3.37 -13.85 2.64
CA PRO A 243 2.57 -14.69 3.55
C PRO A 243 1.89 -13.86 4.66
N GLU A 244 2.44 -12.70 5.00
CA GLU A 244 1.84 -11.77 5.95
C GLU A 244 0.69 -10.99 5.32
N THR A 245 -0.34 -10.74 6.11
CA THR A 245 -1.44 -9.81 5.81
C THR A 245 -1.48 -8.70 6.85
N LEU A 246 -2.06 -7.57 6.48
CA LEU A 246 -2.33 -6.49 7.41
C LEU A 246 -3.80 -6.48 7.79
N SER A 247 -4.12 -6.69 9.07
CA SER A 247 -5.48 -6.55 9.61
C SER A 247 -5.81 -5.07 9.80
N LEU A 248 -6.65 -4.50 8.92
CA LEU A 248 -7.19 -3.15 9.08
C LEU A 248 -8.48 -3.18 9.89
N VAL A 249 -8.54 -2.33 10.92
CA VAL A 249 -9.68 -2.21 11.84
C VAL A 249 -10.74 -1.26 11.30
N HIS A 250 -12.01 -1.66 11.41
CA HIS A 250 -13.16 -0.85 11.03
C HIS A 250 -14.22 -0.88 12.14
N LEU A 251 -14.81 0.28 12.45
CA LEU A 251 -15.93 0.39 13.40
C LEU A 251 -17.26 -0.09 12.80
N ARG A 252 -17.35 -0.12 11.48
CA ARG A 252 -18.53 -0.54 10.72
C ARG A 252 -18.12 -1.07 9.35
N LYS A 253 -18.97 -1.86 8.72
CA LYS A 253 -18.73 -2.37 7.38
C LYS A 253 -18.47 -1.20 6.40
N GLN A 254 -17.31 -1.21 5.77
CA GLN A 254 -16.97 -0.20 4.77
C GLN A 254 -17.75 -0.42 3.47
N ASN A 255 -18.30 0.67 2.94
CA ASN A 255 -18.83 0.69 1.59
C ASN A 255 -17.78 1.30 0.65
N PHE A 256 -16.98 0.42 0.05
CA PHE A 256 -15.89 0.85 -0.83
C PHE A 256 -16.40 1.65 -2.04
N GLY A 257 -17.56 1.31 -2.61
CA GLY A 257 -18.17 2.07 -3.71
C GLY A 257 -18.54 3.51 -3.29
N ALA A 258 -19.09 3.68 -2.08
CA ALA A 258 -19.36 5.02 -1.55
C ALA A 258 -18.08 5.80 -1.31
N LEU A 259 -17.03 5.13 -0.82
CA LEU A 259 -15.72 5.73 -0.60
C LEU A 259 -15.07 6.16 -1.93
N LEU A 260 -15.16 5.35 -2.99
CA LEU A 260 -14.69 5.71 -4.33
C LEU A 260 -15.42 6.95 -4.85
N ARG A 261 -16.75 6.99 -4.79
CA ARG A 261 -17.55 8.16 -5.24
C ARG A 261 -17.10 9.43 -4.51
N ALA A 262 -16.95 9.36 -3.19
CA ALA A 262 -16.53 10.51 -2.37
C ALA A 262 -15.12 10.98 -2.71
N LYS A 263 -14.17 10.04 -2.89
CA LYS A 263 -12.75 10.34 -3.13
C LYS A 263 -12.47 10.78 -4.56
N LEU A 264 -13.08 10.13 -5.54
CA LEU A 264 -12.87 10.41 -6.97
C LEU A 264 -13.86 11.46 -7.49
N ARG A 265 -14.73 11.97 -6.61
CA ARG A 265 -15.77 12.96 -6.98
C ARG A 265 -16.63 12.47 -8.16
N TRP A 266 -16.95 11.18 -8.18
CA TRP A 266 -17.87 10.66 -9.16
C TRP A 266 -19.25 11.24 -8.87
N GLN A 267 -19.63 12.24 -9.62
CA GLN A 267 -21.01 12.70 -9.69
C GLN A 267 -21.76 11.65 -10.50
N GLY A 268 -22.79 11.05 -9.90
CA GLY A 268 -23.72 10.23 -10.67
C GLY A 268 -24.22 11.09 -11.82
N ALA A 269 -24.24 10.56 -13.05
CA ALA A 269 -25.08 11.16 -14.06
C ALA A 269 -26.49 11.27 -13.46
N GLU A 270 -27.11 12.45 -13.47
CA GLU A 270 -28.55 12.57 -13.27
C GLU A 270 -29.17 11.76 -14.41
N ILE A 271 -29.50 10.51 -14.10
CA ILE A 271 -30.38 9.73 -14.99
C ILE A 271 -31.73 10.42 -14.80
N PRO A 272 -32.29 11.08 -15.83
CA PRO A 272 -33.64 11.61 -15.72
C PRO A 272 -34.52 10.45 -15.25
N SER A 273 -35.30 10.68 -14.19
CA SER A 273 -36.35 9.73 -13.80
C SER A 273 -37.33 9.64 -14.98
N ASP A 274 -37.48 8.44 -15.53
CA ASP A 274 -38.47 8.16 -16.59
C ASP A 274 -39.93 8.29 -16.09
N ASP A 275 -40.16 9.15 -15.08
CA ASP A 275 -41.51 9.49 -14.54
C ASP A 275 -41.83 10.96 -14.86
N GLU A 276 -42.18 11.22 -16.11
CA GLU A 276 -43.11 12.27 -16.56
C GLU A 276 -43.99 11.78 -17.72
#